data_4a52a6f91727dde758d347380de6449a
#
_entry.id   4a52a6f91727dde758d347380de6449a
#
_cell.length_a   1.000
_cell.length_b   1.000
_cell.length_c   1.000
_cell.angle_alpha   90.00
_cell.angle_beta   90.00
_cell.angle_gamma   90.00
#
_symmetry.space_group_name_H-M   'P 1'
#
loop_
_entity.id
_entity.type
_entity.pdbx_description
1 polymer ?
#
loop_
_entity_poly.entity_id
_entity_poly.type
_entity_poly.pdbx_seq_one_letter_code
_entity_poly.pdbx_strand_id
1 'polypeptide(L)'
;LLPRTVWTEMRRDIMAWPMSARAWQRIFMGNAADVEIDSAGRILISPELRAATGLTKDVMLLGIGSHFEVWDAAAHAAQEAAALDAGMPAVLDGFTF
;
A
#
# COMPACT_ATOMS: atom_id res chain seq x y z
N LEU A 1 2.25 3.73 1.96
CA LEU A 1 2.65 5.10 2.32
C LEU A 1 2.41 6.06 1.17
N LEU A 2 1.68 7.11 1.43
CA LEU A 2 1.32 8.12 0.45
C LEU A 2 1.86 9.49 0.86
N PRO A 3 2.44 10.27 -0.07
CA PRO A 3 2.66 11.69 0.19
C PRO A 3 1.33 12.39 0.53
N ARG A 4 1.37 13.39 1.41
CA ARG A 4 0.15 14.11 1.83
C ARG A 4 -0.61 14.74 0.66
N THR A 5 0.09 15.23 -0.33
CA THR A 5 -0.52 15.81 -1.53
C THR A 5 -1.33 14.77 -2.32
N VAL A 6 -0.78 13.57 -2.48
CA VAL A 6 -1.46 12.45 -3.14
C VAL A 6 -2.66 12.00 -2.31
N TRP A 7 -2.50 11.89 -1.00
CA TRP A 7 -3.58 11.52 -0.10
C TRP A 7 -4.73 12.53 -0.12
N THR A 8 -4.44 13.82 -0.17
CA THR A 8 -5.46 14.87 -0.22
C THR A 8 -6.36 14.72 -1.44
N GLU A 9 -5.79 14.43 -2.60
CA GLU A 9 -6.55 14.18 -3.82
C GLU A 9 -7.37 12.89 -3.73
N MET A 10 -6.75 11.81 -3.28
CA MET A 10 -7.42 10.51 -3.09
C MET A 10 -8.57 10.62 -2.10
N ARG A 11 -8.36 11.31 -0.99
CA ARG A 11 -9.38 11.55 0.03
C ARG A 11 -10.59 12.28 -0.56
N ARG A 12 -10.36 13.28 -1.39
CA ARG A 12 -11.43 14.01 -2.07
C ARG A 12 -12.27 13.07 -2.93
N ASP A 13 -11.64 12.20 -3.70
CA ASP A 13 -12.33 11.24 -4.55
C ASP A 13 -13.13 10.23 -3.72
N ILE A 14 -12.54 9.71 -2.64
CA ILE A 14 -13.21 8.77 -1.73
C ILE A 14 -14.43 9.42 -1.08
N MET A 15 -14.31 10.66 -0.63
CA MET A 15 -15.42 11.38 0.01
C MET A 15 -16.57 11.71 -0.95
N ALA A 16 -16.30 11.70 -2.25
CA ALA A 16 -17.31 11.91 -3.30
C ALA A 16 -17.97 10.60 -3.76
N TRP A 17 -17.57 9.45 -3.24
CA TRP A 17 -18.16 8.16 -3.62
C TRP A 17 -19.65 8.11 -3.28
N PRO A 18 -20.46 7.39 -4.08
CA PRO A 18 -21.88 7.25 -3.84
C PRO A 18 -22.16 6.41 -2.58
N MET A 19 -23.39 6.49 -2.09
CA MET A 19 -23.85 5.75 -0.91
C MET A 19 -23.62 4.25 -1.04
N SER A 20 -23.71 3.70 -2.25
CA SER A 20 -23.46 2.28 -2.52
C SER A 20 -22.03 1.84 -2.19
N ALA A 21 -21.09 2.76 -2.11
CA ALA A 21 -19.69 2.50 -1.75
C ALA A 21 -19.37 2.88 -0.30
N ARG A 22 -20.37 3.13 0.54
CA ARG A 22 -20.17 3.63 1.90
C ARG A 22 -19.33 2.69 2.77
N ALA A 23 -19.48 1.40 2.64
CA ALA A 23 -18.69 0.42 3.40
C ALA A 23 -17.20 0.53 3.07
N TRP A 24 -16.86 0.65 1.80
CA TRP A 24 -15.48 0.84 1.34
C TRP A 24 -14.92 2.20 1.73
N GLN A 25 -15.76 3.24 1.67
CA GLN A 25 -15.38 4.57 2.13
C GLN A 25 -14.95 4.55 3.60
N ARG A 26 -15.70 3.84 4.45
CA ARG A 26 -15.33 3.67 5.87
C ARG A 26 -14.02 2.92 6.06
N ILE A 27 -13.78 1.88 5.25
CA ILE A 27 -12.54 1.11 5.32
C ILE A 27 -11.35 2.00 4.99
N PHE A 28 -11.39 2.74 3.88
CA PHE A 28 -10.30 3.61 3.48
C PHE A 28 -10.07 4.76 4.45
N MET A 29 -11.13 5.44 4.86
CA MET A 29 -11.00 6.59 5.75
C MET A 29 -10.69 6.18 7.19
N GLY A 30 -11.24 5.07 7.65
CA GLY A 30 -11.07 4.59 9.02
C GLY A 30 -9.70 4.00 9.31
N ASN A 31 -8.99 3.54 8.29
CA ASN A 31 -7.65 2.95 8.42
C ASN A 31 -6.53 3.90 8.02
N ALA A 32 -6.85 5.10 7.60
CA ALA A 32 -5.84 6.11 7.29
C ALA A 32 -5.24 6.67 8.57
N ALA A 33 -3.92 6.80 8.60
CA ALA A 33 -3.19 7.38 9.73
C ALA A 33 -2.06 8.25 9.19
N ASP A 34 -1.90 9.41 9.81
CA ASP A 34 -0.74 10.26 9.53
C ASP A 34 0.49 9.69 10.23
N VAL A 35 1.60 9.64 9.49
CA VAL A 35 2.89 9.29 10.05
C VAL A 35 3.91 10.35 9.67
N GLU A 36 4.90 10.55 10.52
CA GLU A 36 6.01 11.46 10.26
C GLU A 36 7.30 10.67 10.17
N ILE A 37 8.14 11.07 9.21
CA ILE A 37 9.49 10.52 9.09
C ILE A 37 10.37 11.29 10.07
N ASP A 38 11.04 10.59 11.00
CA ASP A 38 11.93 11.24 11.94
C ASP A 38 13.25 11.65 11.28
N SER A 39 14.12 12.32 12.04
CA SER A 39 15.41 12.81 11.54
C SER A 39 16.37 11.69 11.11
N ALA A 40 16.14 10.46 11.56
CA ALA A 40 16.90 9.29 11.15
C ALA A 40 16.26 8.52 9.97
N GLY A 41 15.19 9.05 9.38
CA GLY A 41 14.49 8.42 8.27
C GLY A 41 13.57 7.27 8.67
N ARG A 42 13.12 7.23 9.93
CA ARG A 42 12.24 6.17 10.45
C ARG A 42 10.81 6.62 10.58
N ILE A 43 9.89 5.68 10.39
CA ILE A 43 8.47 5.86 10.68
C ILE A 43 8.03 4.83 11.70
N LEU A 44 7.01 5.18 12.50
CA LEU A 44 6.38 4.25 13.42
C LEU A 44 5.11 3.68 12.77
N ILE A 45 5.07 2.37 12.65
CA ILE A 45 3.85 1.66 12.21
C ILE A 45 3.16 1.15 13.47
N SER A 46 1.90 1.55 13.65
CA SER A 46 1.13 1.18 14.85
C SER A 46 0.99 -0.34 14.99
N PRO A 47 0.86 -0.85 16.23
CA PRO A 47 0.62 -2.28 16.45
C PRO A 47 -0.63 -2.79 15.73
N GLU A 48 -1.68 -1.97 15.62
CA GLU A 48 -2.91 -2.30 14.92
C GLU A 48 -2.68 -2.51 13.42
N LEU A 49 -1.93 -1.62 12.79
CA LEU A 49 -1.58 -1.76 11.38
C LEU A 49 -0.67 -2.96 11.14
N ARG A 50 0.28 -3.23 12.05
CA ARG A 50 1.13 -4.42 11.94
C ARG A 50 0.31 -5.70 12.03
N ALA A 51 -0.63 -5.76 12.95
CA ALA A 51 -1.51 -6.93 13.11
C ALA A 51 -2.40 -7.13 11.88
N ALA A 52 -2.99 -6.05 11.36
CA ALA A 52 -3.88 -6.11 10.22
C ALA A 52 -3.18 -6.52 8.92
N THR A 53 -1.91 -6.15 8.76
CA THR A 53 -1.12 -6.40 7.55
C THR A 53 -0.18 -7.60 7.65
N GLY A 54 -0.07 -8.21 8.82
CA GLY A 54 0.83 -9.35 9.04
C GLY A 54 2.32 -8.97 9.01
N LEU A 55 2.65 -7.69 9.25
CA LEU A 55 4.05 -7.26 9.26
C LEU A 55 4.79 -7.84 10.46
N THR A 56 5.97 -8.38 10.19
CA THR A 56 6.91 -8.85 11.21
C THR A 56 8.08 -7.87 11.34
N LYS A 57 9.21 -8.34 11.85
CA LYS A 57 10.40 -7.50 12.02
C LYS A 57 11.01 -7.07 10.69
N ASP A 58 11.06 -7.98 9.73
CA ASP A 58 11.67 -7.72 8.43
C ASP A 58 10.63 -7.29 7.42
N VAL A 59 10.82 -6.12 6.82
CA VAL A 59 9.89 -5.54 5.86
C VAL A 59 10.60 -5.19 4.57
N MET A 60 9.82 -5.18 3.48
CA MET A 60 10.23 -4.71 2.16
C MET A 60 9.49 -3.41 1.86
N LEU A 61 10.21 -2.40 1.44
CA LEU A 61 9.65 -1.13 1.01
C LEU A 61 9.77 -1.02 -0.51
N LEU A 62 8.62 -0.87 -1.19
CA LEU A 62 8.56 -0.81 -2.65
C LEU A 62 8.01 0.54 -3.11
N GLY A 63 8.71 1.18 -4.03
CA GLY A 63 8.19 2.36 -4.72
C GLY A 63 7.34 1.95 -5.92
N ILE A 64 6.07 2.38 -5.92
CA ILE A 64 5.10 2.08 -6.97
C ILE A 64 4.66 3.38 -7.67
N GLY A 65 5.62 4.19 -8.07
CA GLY A 65 5.33 5.46 -8.73
C GLY A 65 4.86 6.55 -7.78
N SER A 66 3.57 6.62 -7.49
CA SER A 66 2.98 7.68 -6.66
C SER A 66 3.07 7.44 -5.15
N HIS A 67 3.43 6.22 -4.73
CA HIS A 67 3.44 5.83 -3.31
C HIS A 67 4.41 4.71 -3.05
N PHE A 68 4.62 4.41 -1.77
CA PHE A 68 5.36 3.24 -1.34
C PHE A 68 4.41 2.21 -0.75
N GLU A 69 4.69 0.94 -1.03
CA GLU A 69 4.07 -0.18 -0.34
C GLU A 69 5.02 -0.74 0.71
N VAL A 70 4.48 -1.11 1.86
CA VAL A 70 5.23 -1.76 2.94
C VAL A 70 4.72 -3.20 3.06
N TRP A 71 5.58 -4.16 2.79
CA TRP A 71 5.27 -5.58 2.84
C TRP A 71 6.06 -6.26 3.94
N ASP A 72 5.48 -7.28 4.56
CA ASP A 72 6.28 -8.26 5.28
C ASP A 72 7.26 -8.93 4.30
N ALA A 73 8.53 -9.01 4.65
CA ALA A 73 9.57 -9.47 3.71
C ALA A 73 9.30 -10.89 3.19
N ALA A 74 8.89 -11.81 4.07
CA ALA A 74 8.58 -13.17 3.66
C ALA A 74 7.32 -13.24 2.79
N ALA A 75 6.30 -12.45 3.12
CA ALA A 75 5.08 -12.37 2.33
C ALA A 75 5.35 -11.80 0.94
N HIS A 76 6.21 -10.79 0.82
CA HIS A 76 6.61 -10.23 -0.47
C HIS A 76 7.35 -11.27 -1.31
N ALA A 77 8.30 -11.99 -0.73
CA ALA A 77 9.05 -13.03 -1.43
C ALA A 77 8.13 -14.12 -1.98
N ALA A 78 7.13 -14.54 -1.20
CA ALA A 78 6.14 -15.52 -1.64
C ALA A 78 5.26 -14.99 -2.78
N GLN A 79 4.82 -13.73 -2.70
CA GLN A 79 4.03 -13.08 -3.75
C GLN A 79 4.82 -12.96 -5.06
N GLU A 80 6.07 -12.55 -4.99
CA GLU A 80 6.94 -12.45 -6.15
C GLU A 80 7.17 -13.81 -6.81
N ALA A 81 7.47 -14.83 -6.02
CA ALA A 81 7.65 -16.19 -6.50
C ALA A 81 6.39 -16.71 -7.20
N ALA A 82 5.21 -16.46 -6.63
CA ALA A 82 3.93 -16.85 -7.22
C ALA A 82 3.68 -16.14 -8.55
N ALA A 83 3.99 -14.85 -8.64
CA ALA A 83 3.85 -14.06 -9.86
C ALA A 83 4.78 -14.56 -10.98
N LEU A 84 6.03 -14.86 -10.66
CA LEU A 84 6.99 -15.39 -11.61
C LEU A 84 6.59 -16.78 -12.10
N ASP A 85 6.07 -17.63 -11.24
CA ASP A 85 5.61 -18.98 -11.56
C ASP A 85 4.38 -18.96 -12.47
N ALA A 86 3.45 -18.03 -12.24
CA ALA A 86 2.26 -17.86 -13.07
C ALA A 86 2.54 -17.28 -14.44
N GLY A 87 3.69 -16.62 -14.62
CA GLY A 87 4.06 -15.96 -15.86
C GLY A 87 3.37 -14.61 -16.05
N MET A 88 3.82 -13.87 -17.06
CA MET A 88 3.30 -12.52 -17.34
C MET A 88 1.91 -12.60 -17.99
N PRO A 89 0.93 -11.82 -17.51
CA PRO A 89 -0.36 -11.72 -18.16
C PRO A 89 -0.25 -11.14 -19.58
N ALA A 90 -1.21 -11.50 -20.46
CA ALA A 90 -1.23 -11.02 -21.83
C ALA A 90 -1.31 -9.48 -21.94
N VAL A 91 -1.86 -8.81 -20.93
CA VAL A 91 -1.92 -7.34 -20.88
C VAL A 91 -0.53 -6.70 -20.91
N LEU A 92 0.52 -7.45 -20.56
CA LEU A 92 1.90 -6.99 -20.59
C LEU A 92 2.63 -7.32 -21.91
N ASP A 93 1.94 -7.95 -22.86
CA ASP A 93 2.50 -8.22 -24.17
C ASP A 93 2.86 -6.89 -24.85
N GLY A 94 4.04 -6.86 -25.43
CA GLY A 94 4.56 -5.63 -26.03
C GLY A 94 5.35 -4.73 -25.09
N PHE A 95 5.40 -5.06 -23.78
CA PHE A 95 6.30 -4.34 -22.87
C PHE A 95 7.77 -4.63 -23.22
N THR A 96 8.56 -3.57 -23.41
CA THR A 96 9.98 -3.69 -23.74
C THR A 96 10.82 -2.89 -22.73
N PHE A 97 11.99 -3.42 -22.44
CA PHE A 97 12.96 -2.74 -21.61
C PHE A 97 13.79 -1.74 -22.41
#